data_61b51b90d84d4de9d438f017d1d0f0e2
#
_entry.id   61b51b90d84d4de9d438f017d1d0f0e2
#
_cell.length_a   1.000
_cell.length_b   1.000
_cell.length_c   1.000
_cell.angle_alpha   90.00
_cell.angle_beta   90.00
_cell.angle_gamma   90.00
#
_symmetry.space_group_name_H-M   'P 1'
#
loop_
_entity.id
_entity.type
_entity.pdbx_description
1 polymer ?
#
loop_
_entity_poly.entity_id
_entity_poly.type
_entity_poly.pdbx_seq_one_letter_code
_entity_poly.pdbx_strand_id
1 'polypeptide(L)'
;MTARRFDAVIFDLDGTLLATEQMTIETGEAALARMGCVAPDGLLASLVGIDEPTSRGILRDHLGADFDFPHLDRMWAEAMIERRDRDGIPLRPHVHTLLDALRAAGLPFAIATSSTGDQAREKLAAAGLTDSFDIVVTRSDVPSPKPAPDVYLLAARRLGIEPARCLAFEDSDVGAIAARAAGMTVVQVPDMVPLSGENADFLATDLIAGARGIGLLAA
;
A
#
# COMPACT_ATOMS: atom_id res chain seq x y z
N MET A 1 15.25 8.88 30.81
CA MET A 1 14.78 8.25 29.57
C MET A 1 13.84 9.23 28.92
N THR A 2 14.16 9.76 27.76
CA THR A 2 13.25 10.60 26.98
C THR A 2 12.02 9.76 26.59
N ALA A 3 10.82 10.27 26.84
CA ALA A 3 9.58 9.60 26.47
C ALA A 3 9.58 9.38 24.95
N ARG A 4 9.26 8.16 24.50
CA ARG A 4 9.10 7.86 23.09
C ARG A 4 8.00 8.73 22.49
N ARG A 5 8.19 9.23 21.28
CA ARG A 5 7.19 10.01 20.55
C ARG A 5 6.05 9.10 20.08
N PHE A 6 6.33 7.88 19.69
CA PHE A 6 5.39 6.89 19.18
C PHE A 6 5.45 5.59 19.99
N ASP A 7 4.29 4.97 20.18
CA ASP A 7 4.13 3.71 20.91
C ASP A 7 3.78 2.55 19.97
N ALA A 8 3.40 2.83 18.71
CA ALA A 8 3.12 1.83 17.70
C ALA A 8 3.35 2.38 16.28
N VAL A 9 3.50 1.44 15.33
CA VAL A 9 3.58 1.74 13.88
C VAL A 9 2.47 0.98 13.15
N ILE A 10 1.80 1.65 12.22
CA ILE A 10 0.77 1.04 11.38
C ILE A 10 1.17 1.27 9.93
N PHE A 11 1.24 0.18 9.17
CA PHE A 11 1.64 0.21 7.77
C PHE A 11 0.42 0.03 6.86
N ASP A 12 0.35 0.78 5.78
CA ASP A 12 -0.36 0.28 4.61
C ASP A 12 0.39 -0.92 4.01
N LEU A 13 -0.23 -1.64 3.10
CA LEU A 13 0.31 -2.86 2.53
C LEU A 13 0.83 -2.64 1.10
N ASP A 14 -0.07 -2.30 0.18
CA ASP A 14 0.22 -2.19 -1.25
C ASP A 14 0.93 -0.88 -1.57
N GLY A 15 2.10 -0.92 -2.21
CA GLY A 15 2.93 0.27 -2.46
C GLY A 15 3.76 0.71 -1.25
N THR A 16 3.37 0.35 -0.03
CA THR A 16 4.10 0.70 1.21
C THR A 16 5.05 -0.41 1.66
N LEU A 17 4.55 -1.61 1.90
CA LEU A 17 5.36 -2.80 2.24
C LEU A 17 5.67 -3.65 1.01
N LEU A 18 4.74 -3.73 0.08
CA LEU A 18 4.81 -4.55 -1.13
C LEU A 18 4.97 -3.66 -2.36
N ALA A 19 5.89 -4.02 -3.26
CA ALA A 19 6.07 -3.36 -4.54
C ALA A 19 5.03 -3.85 -5.57
N THR A 20 3.75 -3.62 -5.28
CA THR A 20 2.63 -4.13 -6.10
C THR A 20 2.30 -3.25 -7.29
N GLU A 21 2.65 -1.96 -7.28
CA GLU A 21 2.36 -1.03 -8.38
C GLU A 21 3.09 -1.44 -9.67
N GLN A 22 4.40 -1.70 -9.57
CA GLN A 22 5.17 -2.18 -10.71
C GLN A 22 4.63 -3.50 -11.26
N MET A 23 4.26 -4.43 -10.38
CA MET A 23 3.67 -5.71 -10.75
C MET A 23 2.31 -5.52 -11.46
N THR A 24 1.51 -4.56 -11.01
CA THR A 24 0.23 -4.20 -11.65
C THR A 24 0.45 -3.71 -13.08
N ILE A 25 1.43 -2.84 -13.31
CA ILE A 25 1.78 -2.36 -14.65
C ILE A 25 2.21 -3.51 -15.57
N GLU A 26 3.21 -4.30 -15.13
CA GLU A 26 3.75 -5.41 -15.90
C GLU A 26 2.68 -6.44 -16.31
N THR A 27 1.77 -6.74 -15.39
CA THR A 27 0.68 -7.71 -15.64
C THR A 27 -0.43 -7.12 -16.51
N GLY A 28 -0.67 -5.82 -16.42
CA GLY A 28 -1.60 -5.10 -17.30
C GLY A 28 -1.10 -5.06 -18.75
N GLU A 29 0.19 -4.79 -18.95
CA GLU A 29 0.84 -4.86 -20.26
C GLU A 29 0.76 -6.27 -20.86
N ALA A 30 1.04 -7.29 -20.03
CA ALA A 30 0.92 -8.69 -20.44
C ALA A 30 -0.53 -9.07 -20.81
N ALA A 31 -1.52 -8.58 -20.06
CA ALA A 31 -2.93 -8.82 -20.34
C ALA A 31 -3.37 -8.19 -21.67
N LEU A 32 -2.98 -6.93 -21.91
CA LEU A 32 -3.25 -6.25 -23.18
C LEU A 32 -2.58 -6.97 -24.36
N ALA A 33 -1.32 -7.39 -24.19
CA ALA A 33 -0.61 -8.14 -25.23
C ALA A 33 -1.31 -9.47 -25.57
N ARG A 34 -1.84 -10.21 -24.58
CA ARG A 34 -2.62 -11.44 -24.80
C ARG A 34 -3.91 -11.17 -25.59
N MET A 35 -4.47 -9.98 -25.47
CA MET A 35 -5.64 -9.53 -26.24
C MET A 35 -5.26 -8.96 -27.63
N GLY A 36 -3.99 -9.01 -28.01
CA GLY A 36 -3.48 -8.45 -29.26
C GLY A 36 -3.39 -6.92 -29.27
N CYS A 37 -3.42 -6.30 -28.11
CA CYS A 37 -3.33 -4.85 -27.92
C CYS A 37 -1.98 -4.47 -27.31
N VAL A 38 -1.50 -3.27 -27.67
CA VAL A 38 -0.30 -2.69 -27.06
C VAL A 38 -0.69 -1.36 -26.44
N ALA A 39 -0.46 -1.21 -25.14
CA ALA A 39 -0.64 0.07 -24.49
C ALA A 39 0.44 1.06 -24.98
N PRO A 40 0.12 2.33 -25.17
CA PRO A 40 1.13 3.36 -25.32
C PRO A 40 2.12 3.35 -24.14
N ASP A 41 3.39 3.65 -24.42
CA ASP A 41 4.42 3.69 -23.38
C ASP A 41 4.01 4.61 -22.22
N GLY A 42 4.08 4.10 -21.01
CA GLY A 42 3.75 4.83 -19.79
C GLY A 42 2.25 5.01 -19.51
N LEU A 43 1.35 4.51 -20.37
CA LEU A 43 -0.10 4.63 -20.13
C LEU A 43 -0.50 3.98 -18.80
N LEU A 44 -0.14 2.71 -18.59
CA LEU A 44 -0.52 2.00 -17.36
C LEU A 44 0.16 2.59 -16.13
N ALA A 45 1.40 3.07 -16.27
CA ALA A 45 2.09 3.77 -15.18
C ALA A 45 1.36 5.08 -14.80
N SER A 46 0.77 5.78 -15.76
CA SER A 46 0.01 7.00 -15.51
C SER A 46 -1.31 6.76 -14.76
N LEU A 47 -1.77 5.51 -14.66
CA LEU A 47 -3.00 5.13 -13.96
C LEU A 47 -2.76 4.81 -12.47
N VAL A 48 -1.50 4.69 -12.06
CA VAL A 48 -1.15 4.41 -10.67
C VAL A 48 -1.61 5.57 -9.77
N GLY A 49 -2.28 5.23 -8.66
CA GLY A 49 -2.82 6.23 -7.72
C GLY A 49 -4.10 6.94 -8.18
N ILE A 50 -4.63 6.61 -9.36
CA ILE A 50 -5.89 7.14 -9.87
C ILE A 50 -7.04 6.19 -9.51
N ASP A 51 -8.22 6.75 -9.19
CA ASP A 51 -9.41 5.95 -8.91
C ASP A 51 -9.87 5.14 -10.14
N GLU A 52 -10.52 4.00 -9.88
CA GLU A 52 -10.94 3.08 -10.94
C GLU A 52 -11.82 3.71 -12.01
N PRO A 53 -12.86 4.52 -11.70
CA PRO A 53 -13.67 5.15 -12.74
C PRO A 53 -12.86 6.07 -13.67
N THR A 54 -11.96 6.87 -13.13
CA THR A 54 -11.10 7.76 -13.90
C THR A 54 -10.11 6.97 -14.75
N SER A 55 -9.44 5.97 -14.16
CA SER A 55 -8.52 5.07 -14.88
C SER A 55 -9.22 4.34 -16.02
N ARG A 56 -10.44 3.88 -15.80
CA ARG A 56 -11.27 3.23 -16.82
C ARG A 56 -11.62 4.19 -17.96
N GLY A 57 -11.88 5.46 -17.66
CA GLY A 57 -12.09 6.51 -18.65
C GLY A 57 -10.87 6.70 -19.55
N ILE A 58 -9.69 6.85 -18.95
CA ILE A 58 -8.41 7.02 -19.66
C ILE A 58 -8.12 5.81 -20.56
N LEU A 59 -8.31 4.59 -20.05
CA LEU A 59 -8.14 3.38 -20.86
C LEU A 59 -9.11 3.32 -22.04
N ARG A 60 -10.36 3.74 -21.84
CA ARG A 60 -11.36 3.77 -22.91
C ARG A 60 -11.01 4.76 -24.03
N ASP A 61 -10.47 5.91 -23.68
CA ASP A 61 -10.03 6.92 -24.64
C ASP A 61 -8.89 6.41 -25.53
N HIS A 62 -8.03 5.52 -25.01
CA HIS A 62 -6.90 4.95 -25.74
C HIS A 62 -7.24 3.65 -26.48
N LEU A 63 -8.06 2.78 -25.89
CA LEU A 63 -8.36 1.45 -26.43
C LEU A 63 -9.63 1.42 -27.26
N GLY A 64 -10.46 2.46 -27.17
CA GLY A 64 -11.74 2.60 -27.89
C GLY A 64 -12.96 2.24 -27.03
N ALA A 65 -14.09 2.82 -27.42
CA ALA A 65 -15.35 2.67 -26.68
C ALA A 65 -15.89 1.23 -26.67
N ASP A 66 -15.62 0.47 -27.74
CA ASP A 66 -16.10 -0.92 -27.95
C ASP A 66 -15.11 -1.97 -27.41
N PHE A 67 -14.05 -1.54 -26.71
CA PHE A 67 -13.06 -2.45 -26.17
C PHE A 67 -13.65 -3.35 -25.07
N ASP A 68 -13.34 -4.65 -25.09
CA ASP A 68 -13.86 -5.63 -24.12
C ASP A 68 -13.13 -5.53 -22.77
N PHE A 69 -13.51 -4.53 -21.97
CA PHE A 69 -12.97 -4.32 -20.62
C PHE A 69 -13.21 -5.51 -19.66
N PRO A 70 -14.39 -6.16 -19.64
CA PRO A 70 -14.58 -7.37 -18.85
C PRO A 70 -13.58 -8.49 -19.19
N HIS A 71 -13.18 -8.60 -20.45
CA HIS A 71 -12.14 -9.54 -20.86
C HIS A 71 -10.77 -9.10 -20.36
N LEU A 72 -10.43 -7.82 -20.50
CA LEU A 72 -9.18 -7.27 -19.96
C LEU A 72 -9.06 -7.53 -18.45
N ASP A 73 -10.12 -7.28 -17.70
CA ASP A 73 -10.12 -7.48 -16.24
C ASP A 73 -9.82 -8.94 -15.86
N ARG A 74 -10.39 -9.89 -16.60
CA ARG A 74 -10.08 -11.31 -16.39
C ARG A 74 -8.63 -11.65 -16.74
N MET A 75 -8.15 -11.22 -17.91
CA MET A 75 -6.77 -11.46 -18.35
C MET A 75 -5.75 -10.82 -17.41
N TRP A 76 -6.06 -9.63 -16.90
CA TRP A 76 -5.20 -8.93 -15.94
C TRP A 76 -5.14 -9.66 -14.59
N ALA A 77 -6.30 -10.07 -14.07
CA ALA A 77 -6.37 -10.87 -12.85
C ALA A 77 -5.60 -12.20 -12.98
N GLU A 78 -5.75 -12.90 -14.11
CA GLU A 78 -5.01 -14.14 -14.40
C GLU A 78 -3.49 -13.89 -14.45
N ALA A 79 -3.06 -12.84 -15.18
CA ALA A 79 -1.65 -12.47 -15.28
C ALA A 79 -1.05 -12.09 -13.91
N MET A 80 -1.84 -11.40 -13.07
CA MET A 80 -1.44 -11.06 -11.71
C MET A 80 -1.23 -12.32 -10.85
N ILE A 81 -2.15 -13.27 -10.90
CA ILE A 81 -2.05 -14.55 -10.20
C ILE A 81 -0.83 -15.33 -10.69
N GLU A 82 -0.67 -15.50 -12.00
CA GLU A 82 0.47 -16.21 -12.60
C GLU A 82 1.82 -15.59 -12.19
N ARG A 83 1.89 -14.25 -12.22
CA ARG A 83 3.11 -13.51 -11.84
C ARG A 83 3.44 -13.68 -10.36
N ARG A 84 2.41 -13.58 -9.50
CA ARG A 84 2.53 -13.80 -8.06
C ARG A 84 2.97 -15.23 -7.75
N ASP A 85 2.33 -16.22 -8.37
CA ASP A 85 2.58 -17.63 -8.06
C ASP A 85 3.95 -18.10 -8.58
N ARG A 86 4.47 -17.48 -9.65
CA ARG A 86 5.78 -17.77 -10.21
C ARG A 86 6.92 -17.15 -9.41
N ASP A 87 6.82 -15.88 -9.04
CA ASP A 87 7.93 -15.06 -8.54
C ASP A 87 7.70 -14.48 -7.14
N GLY A 88 6.52 -14.68 -6.57
CA GLY A 88 6.10 -14.00 -5.34
C GLY A 88 5.76 -12.52 -5.55
N ILE A 89 5.58 -11.80 -4.46
CA ILE A 89 5.41 -10.34 -4.46
C ILE A 89 6.66 -9.70 -3.85
N PRO A 90 7.36 -8.83 -4.60
CA PRO A 90 8.55 -8.16 -4.08
C PRO A 90 8.21 -7.23 -2.91
N LEU A 91 9.12 -7.15 -1.95
CA LEU A 91 9.05 -6.17 -0.87
C LEU A 91 9.60 -4.82 -1.33
N ARG A 92 9.05 -3.76 -0.78
CA ARG A 92 9.66 -2.44 -0.86
C ARG A 92 11.03 -2.44 -0.18
N PRO A 93 11.94 -1.54 -0.58
CA PRO A 93 13.24 -1.44 0.05
C PRO A 93 13.16 -1.28 1.58
N HIS A 94 14.02 -1.99 2.28
CA HIS A 94 14.19 -1.89 3.74
C HIS A 94 13.04 -2.39 4.62
N VAL A 95 12.04 -3.08 4.10
CA VAL A 95 10.92 -3.62 4.91
C VAL A 95 11.45 -4.46 6.05
N HIS A 96 12.22 -5.50 5.79
CA HIS A 96 12.78 -6.36 6.86
C HIS A 96 13.62 -5.56 7.85
N THR A 97 14.47 -4.65 7.37
CA THR A 97 15.32 -3.81 8.23
C THR A 97 14.48 -2.98 9.21
N LEU A 98 13.39 -2.38 8.73
CA LEU A 98 12.49 -1.61 9.59
C LEU A 98 11.75 -2.50 10.59
N LEU A 99 11.16 -3.61 10.13
CA LEU A 99 10.43 -4.53 11.00
C LEU A 99 11.33 -5.10 12.12
N ASP A 100 12.58 -5.45 11.79
CA ASP A 100 13.56 -5.94 12.78
C ASP A 100 13.95 -4.86 13.78
N ALA A 101 14.11 -3.62 13.33
CA ALA A 101 14.37 -2.48 14.22
C ALA A 101 13.20 -2.22 15.18
N LEU A 102 11.95 -2.32 14.69
CA LEU A 102 10.76 -2.19 15.53
C LEU A 102 10.65 -3.30 16.57
N ARG A 103 10.91 -4.56 16.18
CA ARG A 103 10.96 -5.71 17.11
C ARG A 103 12.03 -5.51 18.19
N ALA A 104 13.24 -5.13 17.79
CA ALA A 104 14.33 -4.87 18.73
C ALA A 104 14.02 -3.72 19.70
N ALA A 105 13.27 -2.72 19.25
CA ALA A 105 12.79 -1.62 20.07
C ALA A 105 11.57 -1.97 20.94
N GLY A 106 10.96 -3.16 20.76
CA GLY A 106 9.72 -3.54 21.44
C GLY A 106 8.54 -2.62 21.05
N LEU A 107 8.51 -2.12 19.81
CA LEU A 107 7.40 -1.33 19.28
C LEU A 107 6.44 -2.26 18.55
N PRO A 108 5.18 -2.37 18.98
CA PRO A 108 4.18 -3.13 18.26
C PRO A 108 3.84 -2.47 16.93
N PHE A 109 3.46 -3.28 15.95
CA PHE A 109 3.08 -2.78 14.64
C PHE A 109 1.95 -3.63 14.03
N ALA A 110 1.23 -3.03 13.09
CA ALA A 110 0.07 -3.62 12.43
C ALA A 110 0.01 -3.22 10.96
N ILE A 111 -0.86 -3.89 10.21
CA ILE A 111 -1.24 -3.52 8.85
C ILE A 111 -2.66 -2.93 8.86
N ALA A 112 -2.86 -1.87 8.06
CA ALA A 112 -4.15 -1.26 7.75
C ALA A 112 -4.27 -1.08 6.23
N THR A 113 -4.99 -1.99 5.53
CA THR A 113 -5.01 -2.06 4.07
C THR A 113 -6.39 -1.91 3.46
N SER A 114 -6.45 -1.40 2.22
CA SER A 114 -7.64 -1.40 1.37
C SER A 114 -7.91 -2.76 0.70
N SER A 115 -7.02 -3.73 0.82
CA SER A 115 -7.24 -5.10 0.36
C SER A 115 -8.31 -5.80 1.21
N THR A 116 -9.03 -6.78 0.61
CA THR A 116 -9.91 -7.69 1.37
C THR A 116 -9.07 -8.66 2.22
N GLY A 117 -9.72 -9.34 3.17
CA GLY A 117 -9.02 -10.29 4.05
C GLY A 117 -8.31 -11.42 3.29
N ASP A 118 -8.95 -11.95 2.25
CA ASP A 118 -8.36 -13.01 1.42
C ASP A 118 -7.17 -12.47 0.59
N GLN A 119 -7.35 -11.31 -0.05
CA GLN A 119 -6.27 -10.65 -0.80
C GLN A 119 -5.05 -10.34 0.07
N ALA A 120 -5.27 -9.77 1.27
CA ALA A 120 -4.18 -9.45 2.18
C ALA A 120 -3.41 -10.71 2.61
N ARG A 121 -4.13 -11.79 2.93
CA ARG A 121 -3.53 -13.09 3.31
C ARG A 121 -2.68 -13.66 2.18
N GLU A 122 -3.21 -13.71 0.95
CA GLU A 122 -2.50 -14.19 -0.22
C GLU A 122 -1.25 -13.36 -0.53
N LYS A 123 -1.37 -12.03 -0.47
CA LYS A 123 -0.24 -11.11 -0.69
C LYS A 123 0.86 -11.29 0.36
N LEU A 124 0.49 -11.36 1.64
CA LEU A 124 1.47 -11.58 2.72
C LEU A 124 2.16 -12.93 2.57
N ALA A 125 1.44 -13.98 2.19
CA ALA A 125 2.03 -15.30 1.93
C ALA A 125 3.00 -15.26 0.76
N ALA A 126 2.61 -14.65 -0.37
CA ALA A 126 3.45 -14.53 -1.54
C ALA A 126 4.68 -13.64 -1.34
N ALA A 127 4.62 -12.72 -0.38
CA ALA A 127 5.73 -11.85 0.02
C ALA A 127 6.61 -12.41 1.15
N GLY A 128 6.29 -13.60 1.70
CA GLY A 128 7.00 -14.20 2.82
C GLY A 128 6.81 -13.47 4.15
N LEU A 129 5.70 -12.75 4.32
CA LEU A 129 5.38 -11.96 5.51
C LEU A 129 4.25 -12.55 6.36
N THR A 130 3.81 -13.78 6.12
CA THR A 130 2.66 -14.41 6.81
C THR A 130 2.74 -14.27 8.34
N ASP A 131 3.90 -14.56 8.92
CA ASP A 131 4.11 -14.57 10.36
C ASP A 131 4.74 -13.27 10.88
N SER A 132 4.78 -12.23 10.05
CA SER A 132 5.44 -10.98 10.41
C SER A 132 4.52 -10.02 11.18
N PHE A 133 3.21 -10.19 11.08
CA PHE A 133 2.21 -9.28 11.63
C PHE A 133 1.13 -10.05 12.40
N ASP A 134 1.00 -9.78 13.70
CA ASP A 134 -0.08 -10.32 14.54
C ASP A 134 -1.43 -9.66 14.26
N ILE A 135 -1.41 -8.42 13.77
CA ILE A 135 -2.60 -7.60 13.52
C ILE A 135 -2.59 -7.14 12.06
N VAL A 136 -3.57 -7.63 11.31
CA VAL A 136 -3.89 -7.17 9.95
C VAL A 136 -5.34 -6.71 9.94
N VAL A 137 -5.55 -5.45 9.61
CA VAL A 137 -6.87 -4.85 9.43
C VAL A 137 -7.08 -4.57 7.96
N THR A 138 -8.17 -5.07 7.43
CA THR A 138 -8.49 -5.05 6.01
C THR A 138 -9.76 -4.24 5.75
N ARG A 139 -10.03 -3.92 4.49
CA ARG A 139 -11.28 -3.29 4.08
C ARG A 139 -12.52 -4.08 4.54
N SER A 140 -12.40 -5.41 4.65
CA SER A 140 -13.51 -6.27 5.06
C SER A 140 -13.85 -6.18 6.55
N ASP A 141 -12.97 -5.61 7.36
CA ASP A 141 -13.14 -5.47 8.80
C ASP A 141 -13.88 -4.19 9.22
N VAL A 142 -14.10 -3.27 8.27
CA VAL A 142 -14.59 -1.92 8.57
C VAL A 142 -15.77 -1.53 7.67
N PRO A 143 -16.68 -0.66 8.15
CA PRO A 143 -17.82 -0.20 7.36
C PRO A 143 -17.41 0.73 6.22
N SER A 144 -16.40 1.58 6.42
CA SER A 144 -16.00 2.59 5.44
C SER A 144 -14.53 2.38 5.03
N PRO A 145 -14.25 2.25 3.72
CA PRO A 145 -12.88 2.13 3.23
C PRO A 145 -12.13 3.47 3.30
N LYS A 146 -10.80 3.46 3.11
CA LYS A 146 -10.01 4.68 2.89
C LYS A 146 -10.67 5.50 1.77
N PRO A 147 -10.79 6.82 1.88
CA PRO A 147 -10.10 7.71 2.82
C PRO A 147 -10.76 7.86 4.21
N ALA A 148 -11.80 7.07 4.56
CA ALA A 148 -12.32 7.04 5.91
C ALA A 148 -11.27 6.48 6.89
N PRO A 149 -11.23 6.96 8.16
CA PRO A 149 -10.20 6.59 9.12
C PRO A 149 -10.37 5.19 9.73
N ASP A 150 -11.44 4.50 9.40
CA ASP A 150 -11.94 3.30 10.10
C ASP A 150 -10.88 2.20 10.24
N VAL A 151 -10.15 1.90 9.16
CA VAL A 151 -9.14 0.85 9.14
C VAL A 151 -7.95 1.18 10.06
N TYR A 152 -7.55 2.45 10.13
CA TYR A 152 -6.48 2.91 11.02
C TYR A 152 -6.93 2.95 12.47
N LEU A 153 -8.14 3.45 12.74
CA LEU A 153 -8.73 3.45 14.08
C LEU A 153 -8.90 2.02 14.62
N LEU A 154 -9.30 1.08 13.78
CA LEU A 154 -9.41 -0.32 14.17
C LEU A 154 -8.04 -0.95 14.45
N ALA A 155 -7.01 -0.64 13.65
CA ALA A 155 -5.65 -1.11 13.87
C ALA A 155 -5.08 -0.59 15.20
N ALA A 156 -5.20 0.71 15.48
CA ALA A 156 -4.79 1.31 16.75
C ALA A 156 -5.52 0.68 17.96
N ARG A 157 -6.84 0.47 17.82
CA ARG A 157 -7.64 -0.20 18.85
C ARG A 157 -7.20 -1.64 19.10
N ARG A 158 -6.89 -2.41 18.04
CA ARG A 158 -6.40 -3.80 18.19
C ARG A 158 -5.00 -3.85 18.82
N LEU A 159 -4.18 -2.82 18.59
CA LEU A 159 -2.89 -2.64 19.26
C LEU A 159 -3.02 -2.17 20.73
N GLY A 160 -4.18 -1.63 21.11
CA GLY A 160 -4.38 -1.03 22.44
C GLY A 160 -3.66 0.32 22.62
N ILE A 161 -3.39 1.03 21.54
CA ILE A 161 -2.65 2.29 21.51
C ILE A 161 -3.55 3.42 21.01
N GLU A 162 -3.46 4.59 21.66
CA GLU A 162 -4.14 5.78 21.21
C GLU A 162 -3.66 6.22 19.82
N PRO A 163 -4.55 6.57 18.87
CA PRO A 163 -4.17 6.95 17.51
C PRO A 163 -3.11 8.05 17.44
N ALA A 164 -3.17 9.05 18.32
CA ALA A 164 -2.19 10.14 18.39
C ALA A 164 -0.78 9.68 18.81
N ARG A 165 -0.64 8.44 19.29
CA ARG A 165 0.63 7.78 19.64
C ARG A 165 1.07 6.78 18.57
N CYS A 166 0.31 6.64 17.47
CA CYS A 166 0.64 5.80 16.33
C CYS A 166 1.32 6.60 15.22
N LEU A 167 2.29 5.97 14.57
CA LEU A 167 2.89 6.43 13.33
C LEU A 167 2.34 5.59 12.18
N ALA A 168 1.81 6.22 11.13
CA ALA A 168 1.37 5.55 9.92
C ALA A 168 2.41 5.70 8.81
N PHE A 169 2.70 4.62 8.09
CA PHE A 169 3.44 4.64 6.82
C PHE A 169 2.47 4.37 5.68
N GLU A 170 2.54 5.20 4.65
CA GLU A 170 1.66 5.20 3.49
C GLU A 170 2.41 5.58 2.22
N ASP A 171 1.89 5.15 1.07
CA ASP A 171 2.40 5.50 -0.26
C ASP A 171 1.42 6.36 -1.06
N SER A 172 0.18 6.52 -0.59
CA SER A 172 -0.92 7.18 -1.30
C SER A 172 -1.51 8.37 -0.53
N ASP A 173 -2.09 9.34 -1.26
CA ASP A 173 -2.82 10.45 -0.64
C ASP A 173 -4.12 9.98 0.03
N VAL A 174 -4.81 9.03 -0.57
CA VAL A 174 -6.05 8.44 -0.02
C VAL A 174 -5.80 7.80 1.34
N GLY A 175 -4.71 7.06 1.47
CA GLY A 175 -4.34 6.43 2.72
C GLY A 175 -3.80 7.43 3.74
N ALA A 176 -3.01 8.42 3.30
CA ALA A 176 -2.53 9.49 4.17
C ALA A 176 -3.67 10.32 4.76
N ILE A 177 -4.69 10.66 3.96
CA ILE A 177 -5.92 11.31 4.44
C ILE A 177 -6.61 10.46 5.51
N ALA A 178 -6.74 9.14 5.28
CA ALA A 178 -7.35 8.23 6.24
C ALA A 178 -6.58 8.17 7.57
N ALA A 179 -5.25 8.05 7.52
CA ALA A 179 -4.40 8.01 8.71
C ALA A 179 -4.42 9.34 9.48
N ARG A 180 -4.40 10.49 8.79
CA ARG A 180 -4.56 11.81 9.41
C ARG A 180 -5.93 11.99 10.04
N ALA A 181 -6.99 11.57 9.35
CA ALA A 181 -8.35 11.62 9.89
C ALA A 181 -8.51 10.73 11.14
N ALA A 182 -7.71 9.66 11.26
CA ALA A 182 -7.59 8.86 12.47
C ALA A 182 -6.82 9.56 13.61
N GLY A 183 -6.17 10.70 13.35
CA GLY A 183 -5.38 11.45 14.32
C GLY A 183 -3.94 10.95 14.48
N MET A 184 -3.42 10.21 13.51
CA MET A 184 -2.06 9.68 13.51
C MET A 184 -1.06 10.67 12.91
N THR A 185 0.23 10.50 13.26
CA THR A 185 1.34 11.09 12.49
C THR A 185 1.54 10.25 11.23
N VAL A 186 1.76 10.89 10.08
CA VAL A 186 1.86 10.21 8.78
C VAL A 186 3.22 10.45 8.14
N VAL A 187 3.88 9.37 7.76
CA VAL A 187 5.03 9.35 6.85
C VAL A 187 4.56 8.80 5.51
N GLN A 188 4.67 9.61 4.46
CA GLN A 188 4.47 9.13 3.09
C GLN A 188 5.79 8.70 2.47
N VAL A 189 5.77 7.53 1.83
CA VAL A 189 6.89 6.96 1.09
C VAL A 189 6.39 6.62 -0.31
N PRO A 190 6.48 7.54 -1.28
CA PRO A 190 5.98 7.32 -2.63
C PRO A 190 6.56 6.05 -3.24
N ASP A 191 5.75 5.25 -3.94
CA ASP A 191 6.24 4.14 -4.76
C ASP A 191 6.62 4.67 -6.14
N MET A 192 5.70 4.69 -7.08
CA MET A 192 5.97 5.07 -8.47
C MET A 192 5.52 6.50 -8.80
N VAL A 193 4.51 7.01 -8.09
CA VAL A 193 3.94 8.33 -8.37
C VAL A 193 4.44 9.34 -7.34
N PRO A 194 5.00 10.48 -7.78
CA PRO A 194 5.33 11.57 -6.87
C PRO A 194 4.08 12.06 -6.15
N LEU A 195 4.17 12.21 -4.83
CA LEU A 195 3.11 12.74 -3.99
C LEU A 195 3.36 14.22 -3.67
N SER A 196 2.28 14.97 -3.42
CA SER A 196 2.39 16.36 -3.00
C SER A 196 2.99 16.49 -1.59
N GLY A 197 2.79 15.47 -0.74
CA GLY A 197 3.14 15.50 0.68
C GLY A 197 2.21 16.35 1.53
N GLU A 198 1.16 16.95 0.98
CA GLU A 198 0.21 17.81 1.71
C GLU A 198 -0.52 17.08 2.84
N ASN A 199 -0.67 15.77 2.70
CA ASN A 199 -1.34 14.91 3.67
C ASN A 199 -0.37 14.18 4.60
N ALA A 200 0.94 14.45 4.53
CA ALA A 200 1.97 13.84 5.37
C ALA A 200 2.56 14.84 6.37
N ASP A 201 3.02 14.33 7.50
CA ASP A 201 3.89 15.06 8.41
C ASP A 201 5.36 14.97 7.98
N PHE A 202 5.69 13.94 7.18
CA PHE A 202 7.00 13.75 6.59
C PHE A 202 6.89 12.98 5.26
N LEU A 203 7.52 13.49 4.21
CA LEU A 203 7.67 12.82 2.92
C LEU A 203 9.08 12.25 2.84
N ALA A 204 9.21 10.94 2.61
CA ALA A 204 10.48 10.23 2.63
C ALA A 204 10.73 9.48 1.32
N THR A 205 12.00 9.21 1.03
CA THR A 205 12.41 8.43 -0.16
C THR A 205 12.26 6.92 0.04
N ASP A 206 12.30 6.46 1.30
CA ASP A 206 12.14 5.06 1.68
C ASP A 206 11.70 4.96 3.16
N LEU A 207 11.35 3.73 3.57
CA LEU A 207 10.85 3.46 4.93
C LEU A 207 11.86 3.83 6.03
N ILE A 208 13.16 3.58 5.82
CA ILE A 208 14.19 3.89 6.82
C ILE A 208 14.45 5.38 6.89
N ALA A 209 14.51 6.07 5.74
CA ALA A 209 14.60 7.52 5.70
C ALA A 209 13.41 8.17 6.42
N GLY A 210 12.21 7.65 6.23
CA GLY A 210 11.01 8.08 6.92
C GLY A 210 11.08 7.86 8.43
N ALA A 211 11.47 6.66 8.86
CA ALA A 211 11.60 6.32 10.27
C ALA A 211 12.65 7.20 11.00
N ARG A 212 13.76 7.50 10.34
CA ARG A 212 14.79 8.41 10.89
C ARG A 212 14.32 9.86 10.87
N GLY A 213 13.76 10.33 9.77
CA GLY A 213 13.33 11.71 9.60
C GLY A 213 12.27 12.14 10.62
N ILE A 214 11.35 11.23 10.99
CA ILE A 214 10.34 11.49 12.02
C ILE A 214 10.83 11.22 13.46
N GLY A 215 12.05 10.71 13.63
CA GLY A 215 12.65 10.42 14.94
C GLY A 215 12.17 9.11 15.58
N LEU A 216 11.66 8.17 14.77
CA LEU A 216 11.32 6.82 15.23
C LEU A 216 12.58 5.97 15.49
N LEU A 217 13.56 6.08 14.59
CA LEU A 217 14.87 5.45 14.69
C LEU A 217 15.96 6.49 14.88
N ALA A 218 17.09 6.10 15.49
CA ALA A 218 18.27 6.94 15.54
C ALA A 218 18.82 7.23 14.13
N ALA A 219 19.45 8.39 13.98
CA ALA A 219 20.06 8.83 12.72
C ALA A 219 21.18 7.89 12.26
#